data_0d54cf6cac2581bb563ef77e8d9800dc
#
_entry.id   0d54cf6cac2581bb563ef77e8d9800dc
#
_cell.length_a   1.000
_cell.length_b   1.000
_cell.length_c   1.000
_cell.angle_alpha   90.00
_cell.angle_beta   90.00
_cell.angle_gamma   90.00
#
_symmetry.space_group_name_H-M   'P 1'
#
loop_
_entity.id
_entity.type
_entity.pdbx_description
1 polymer ?
#
loop_
_entity_poly.entity_id
_entity_poly.type
_entity_poly.pdbx_seq_one_letter_code
_entity_poly.pdbx_strand_id
1 'polypeptide(L)'
;MRIILISFVIFCSLNLKCQTQVDFFTNYGDFRVELYDSLMPITTSNFINLVSTNFYDGAIFHRVIKNFMIQGGDVSPSPPSIPDEFDSTLSNIQKTISMANSGPNTGTCQFFINLVDNTYLDFDKPPFTSKHPVFGITVSGFNIVEDIGDVQTNFNDKPYIDVIMDSVRIVTNQTNTDFINIENKPNLVKIVDILGRDSYPQKNIPLIYIYDSGEVRKVILK
;
A
#
# COMPACT_ATOMS: atom_id res chain seq x y z
N MET A 1 -41.56 42.76 -26.33
CA MET A 1 -40.41 41.95 -26.81
C MET A 1 -39.64 41.45 -25.55
N ARG A 2 -39.87 40.21 -25.11
CA ARG A 2 -39.23 39.65 -23.93
C ARG A 2 -37.96 38.94 -24.38
N ILE A 3 -36.80 39.42 -23.91
CA ILE A 3 -35.49 38.81 -24.15
C ILE A 3 -35.32 37.71 -23.11
N ILE A 4 -35.32 36.45 -23.55
CA ILE A 4 -35.00 35.29 -22.71
C ILE A 4 -33.46 35.16 -22.70
N LEU A 5 -32.83 35.47 -21.57
CA LEU A 5 -31.40 35.19 -21.32
C LEU A 5 -31.27 33.70 -21.00
N ILE A 6 -30.74 32.93 -21.94
CA ILE A 6 -30.35 31.52 -21.70
C ILE A 6 -28.96 31.54 -21.08
N SER A 7 -28.90 31.34 -19.77
CA SER A 7 -27.63 31.12 -19.07
C SER A 7 -27.09 29.72 -19.40
N PHE A 8 -26.01 29.68 -20.18
CA PHE A 8 -25.29 28.42 -20.48
C PHE A 8 -24.34 28.10 -19.33
N VAL A 9 -24.78 27.21 -18.44
CA VAL A 9 -23.94 26.71 -17.37
C VAL A 9 -22.97 25.67 -17.96
N ILE A 10 -21.70 26.07 -18.16
CA ILE A 10 -20.63 25.15 -18.55
C ILE A 10 -20.33 24.27 -17.34
N PHE A 11 -20.80 23.04 -17.37
CA PHE A 11 -20.42 22.00 -16.39
C PHE A 11 -19.02 21.53 -16.74
N CYS A 12 -18.00 22.15 -16.12
CA CYS A 12 -16.62 21.68 -16.21
C CYS A 12 -16.53 20.41 -15.35
N SER A 13 -16.62 19.25 -15.98
CA SER A 13 -16.37 17.97 -15.34
C SER A 13 -14.86 17.90 -15.00
N LEU A 14 -14.50 18.25 -13.78
CA LEU A 14 -13.20 17.95 -13.21
C LEU A 14 -13.07 16.43 -13.10
N ASN A 15 -12.36 15.83 -14.06
CA ASN A 15 -11.87 14.45 -13.90
C ASN A 15 -10.83 14.45 -12.78
N LEU A 16 -11.27 14.29 -11.55
CA LEU A 16 -10.38 13.93 -10.44
C LEU A 16 -9.81 12.53 -10.75
N LYS A 17 -8.64 12.47 -11.36
CA LYS A 17 -7.88 11.22 -11.40
C LYS A 17 -7.56 10.88 -9.95
N CYS A 18 -8.22 9.86 -9.43
CA CYS A 18 -7.85 9.25 -8.16
C CYS A 18 -6.45 8.65 -8.33
N GLN A 19 -5.52 9.01 -7.46
CA GLN A 19 -4.18 8.42 -7.45
C GLN A 19 -4.30 6.94 -7.06
N THR A 20 -3.45 6.10 -7.64
CA THR A 20 -3.41 4.67 -7.32
C THR A 20 -2.96 4.47 -5.89
N GLN A 21 -3.69 3.68 -5.12
CA GLN A 21 -3.30 3.28 -3.78
C GLN A 21 -2.91 1.81 -3.76
N VAL A 22 -1.95 1.48 -2.91
CA VAL A 22 -1.39 0.13 -2.77
C VAL A 22 -1.34 -0.24 -1.29
N ASP A 23 -1.95 -1.37 -0.94
CA ASP A 23 -1.90 -1.96 0.39
C ASP A 23 -0.72 -2.93 0.50
N PHE A 24 0.04 -2.77 1.56
CA PHE A 24 1.06 -3.69 2.02
C PHE A 24 0.53 -4.46 3.23
N PHE A 25 0.40 -5.76 3.09
CA PHE A 25 0.08 -6.68 4.17
C PHE A 25 1.38 -7.31 4.66
N THR A 26 1.73 -7.10 5.91
CA THR A 26 2.99 -7.60 6.47
C THR A 26 2.78 -8.39 7.76
N ASN A 27 3.76 -9.20 8.14
CA ASN A 27 3.74 -9.90 9.42
C ASN A 27 3.86 -8.97 10.65
N TYR A 28 4.05 -7.65 10.44
CA TYR A 28 4.02 -6.60 11.49
C TYR A 28 2.70 -5.81 11.50
N GLY A 29 1.85 -5.95 10.48
CA GLY A 29 0.61 -5.23 10.27
C GLY A 29 0.55 -4.59 8.88
N ASP A 30 -0.52 -3.84 8.64
CA ASP A 30 -0.84 -3.36 7.30
C ASP A 30 -0.63 -1.84 7.20
N PHE A 31 -0.16 -1.38 6.05
CA PHE A 31 -0.07 0.03 5.73
C PHE A 31 -0.41 0.28 4.26
N ARG A 32 -0.75 1.52 3.92
CA ARG A 32 -1.16 1.94 2.57
C ARG A 32 -0.32 3.07 2.06
N VAL A 33 0.08 2.96 0.81
CA VAL A 33 0.80 3.99 0.06
C VAL A 33 -0.09 4.53 -1.06
N GLU A 34 -0.08 5.83 -1.27
CA GLU A 34 -0.65 6.51 -2.43
C GLU A 34 0.47 6.87 -3.40
N LEU A 35 0.29 6.53 -4.68
CA LEU A 35 1.30 6.73 -5.72
C LEU A 35 1.08 8.05 -6.46
N TYR A 36 2.16 8.70 -6.86
CA TYR A 36 2.14 9.96 -7.60
C TYR A 36 2.06 9.74 -9.12
N ASP A 37 1.04 9.01 -9.60
CA ASP A 37 0.90 8.54 -10.99
C ASP A 37 1.08 9.64 -12.04
N SER A 38 0.61 10.85 -11.75
CA SER A 38 0.67 11.96 -12.70
C SER A 38 2.03 12.66 -12.76
N LEU A 39 2.78 12.63 -11.64
CA LEU A 39 4.08 13.29 -11.51
C LEU A 39 5.23 12.32 -11.85
N MET A 40 5.04 11.02 -11.57
CA MET A 40 6.07 9.98 -11.67
C MET A 40 5.57 8.77 -12.48
N PRO A 41 5.06 8.97 -13.73
CA PRO A 41 4.39 7.93 -14.51
C PRO A 41 5.28 6.73 -14.85
N ILE A 42 6.57 6.89 -15.06
CA ILE A 42 7.50 5.80 -15.39
C ILE A 42 7.67 4.92 -14.14
N THR A 43 8.01 5.54 -13.02
CA THR A 43 8.30 4.85 -11.77
C THR A 43 7.07 4.16 -11.20
N THR A 44 5.93 4.85 -11.19
CA THR A 44 4.67 4.29 -10.70
C THR A 44 4.14 3.16 -11.58
N SER A 45 4.24 3.29 -12.92
CA SER A 45 3.84 2.20 -13.83
C SER A 45 4.68 0.95 -13.63
N ASN A 46 6.00 1.08 -13.44
CA ASN A 46 6.87 -0.05 -13.12
C ASN A 46 6.42 -0.73 -11.82
N PHE A 47 6.22 0.06 -10.75
CA PHE A 47 5.81 -0.47 -9.46
C PHE A 47 4.43 -1.15 -9.51
N ILE A 48 3.44 -0.53 -10.18
CA ILE A 48 2.10 -1.07 -10.39
C ILE A 48 2.15 -2.41 -11.15
N ASN A 49 2.96 -2.50 -12.20
CA ASN A 49 3.13 -3.75 -12.95
C ASN A 49 3.68 -4.88 -12.07
N LEU A 50 4.68 -4.58 -11.23
CA LEU A 50 5.25 -5.56 -10.30
C LEU A 50 4.21 -6.00 -9.25
N VAL A 51 3.46 -5.06 -8.67
CA VAL A 51 2.36 -5.36 -7.72
C VAL A 51 1.29 -6.22 -8.40
N SER A 52 0.90 -5.90 -9.63
CA SER A 52 -0.15 -6.62 -10.39
C SER A 52 0.22 -8.07 -10.69
N THR A 53 1.51 -8.38 -10.73
CA THR A 53 2.02 -9.76 -10.95
C THR A 53 2.35 -10.48 -9.65
N ASN A 54 1.97 -9.92 -8.49
CA ASN A 54 2.30 -10.43 -7.16
C ASN A 54 3.81 -10.58 -6.91
N PHE A 55 4.63 -9.77 -7.58
CA PHE A 55 6.08 -9.85 -7.55
C PHE A 55 6.66 -9.68 -6.14
N TYR A 56 6.00 -8.89 -5.29
CA TYR A 56 6.45 -8.61 -3.92
C TYR A 56 5.92 -9.60 -2.86
N ASP A 57 5.09 -10.58 -3.23
CA ASP A 57 4.55 -11.55 -2.28
C ASP A 57 5.67 -12.42 -1.71
N GLY A 58 5.79 -12.43 -0.39
CA GLY A 58 6.87 -13.10 0.33
C GLY A 58 8.21 -12.37 0.33
N ALA A 59 8.34 -11.22 -0.35
CA ALA A 59 9.53 -10.40 -0.28
C ALA A 59 9.71 -9.81 1.12
N ILE A 60 10.94 -9.43 1.48
CA ILE A 60 11.26 -8.91 2.80
C ILE A 60 11.73 -7.45 2.75
N PHE A 61 11.61 -6.76 3.87
CA PHE A 61 12.41 -5.57 4.14
C PHE A 61 13.80 -6.03 4.58
N HIS A 62 14.71 -6.11 3.61
CA HIS A 62 16.04 -6.71 3.80
C HIS A 62 17.05 -5.78 4.46
N ARG A 63 16.76 -4.46 4.52
CA ARG A 63 17.60 -3.45 5.15
C ARG A 63 16.75 -2.44 5.90
N VAL A 64 17.00 -2.29 7.20
CA VAL A 64 16.28 -1.38 8.08
C VAL A 64 17.29 -0.57 8.88
N ILE A 65 17.21 0.75 8.79
CA ILE A 65 18.05 1.65 9.58
C ILE A 65 17.13 2.61 10.35
N LYS A 66 17.15 2.49 11.66
CA LYS A 66 16.39 3.35 12.57
C LYS A 66 16.72 4.83 12.32
N ASN A 67 15.70 5.70 12.34
CA ASN A 67 15.82 7.11 12.05
C ASN A 67 16.38 7.43 10.66
N PHE A 68 16.20 6.51 9.71
CA PHE A 68 16.54 6.73 8.31
C PHE A 68 15.46 6.16 7.40
N MET A 69 15.44 4.85 7.11
CA MET A 69 14.49 4.25 6.17
C MET A 69 14.33 2.74 6.41
N ILE A 70 13.27 2.17 5.84
CA ILE A 70 13.11 0.73 5.64
C ILE A 70 13.16 0.43 4.15
N GLN A 71 14.01 -0.51 3.71
CA GLN A 71 14.21 -0.86 2.29
C GLN A 71 13.81 -2.30 2.04
N GLY A 72 13.00 -2.50 0.99
CA GLY A 72 12.49 -3.80 0.60
C GLY A 72 12.45 -3.99 -0.91
N GLY A 73 11.86 -5.12 -1.34
CA GLY A 73 11.63 -5.41 -2.75
C GLY A 73 12.82 -6.01 -3.50
N ASP A 74 13.83 -6.51 -2.79
CA ASP A 74 14.94 -7.26 -3.39
C ASP A 74 14.50 -8.68 -3.73
N VAL A 75 13.97 -8.87 -4.92
CA VAL A 75 13.45 -10.14 -5.43
C VAL A 75 14.25 -10.58 -6.64
N SER A 76 14.58 -11.86 -6.69
CA SER A 76 15.32 -12.47 -7.80
C SER A 76 14.42 -13.40 -8.64
N PRO A 77 14.50 -13.33 -9.98
CA PRO A 77 15.35 -12.46 -10.78
C PRO A 77 14.87 -10.99 -10.76
N SER A 78 15.82 -10.05 -10.70
CA SER A 78 15.51 -8.63 -10.78
C SER A 78 14.99 -8.24 -12.16
N PRO A 79 13.93 -7.42 -12.27
CA PRO A 79 13.47 -6.92 -13.56
C PRO A 79 14.48 -5.95 -14.19
N PRO A 80 14.31 -5.61 -15.48
CA PRO A 80 15.11 -4.57 -16.11
C PRO A 80 15.05 -3.24 -15.37
N SER A 81 16.13 -2.45 -15.46
CA SER A 81 16.14 -1.10 -14.89
C SER A 81 15.25 -0.15 -15.67
N ILE A 82 14.75 0.85 -15.00
CA ILE A 82 13.97 1.95 -15.57
C ILE A 82 14.80 3.24 -15.59
N PRO A 83 14.51 4.19 -16.50
CA PRO A 83 15.04 5.53 -16.43
C PRO A 83 14.64 6.23 -15.12
N ASP A 84 15.57 7.03 -14.58
CA ASP A 84 15.25 7.90 -13.45
C ASP A 84 14.23 8.97 -13.87
N GLU A 85 13.31 9.27 -12.95
CA GLU A 85 12.27 10.27 -13.11
C GLU A 85 12.25 11.14 -11.85
N PHE A 86 12.26 12.47 -12.01
CA PHE A 86 12.30 13.40 -10.90
C PHE A 86 11.31 14.54 -11.10
N ASP A 87 10.68 14.98 -10.02
CA ASP A 87 9.86 16.18 -9.96
C ASP A 87 10.31 17.06 -8.79
N SER A 88 10.54 18.34 -9.06
CA SER A 88 11.09 19.30 -8.06
C SER A 88 10.12 19.63 -6.92
N THR A 89 8.87 19.24 -7.03
CA THR A 89 7.87 19.40 -5.95
C THR A 89 7.87 18.23 -4.97
N LEU A 90 8.57 17.13 -5.31
CA LEU A 90 8.68 15.94 -4.49
C LEU A 90 10.03 15.91 -3.77
N SER A 91 10.03 15.47 -2.52
CA SER A 91 11.22 15.39 -1.67
C SER A 91 11.17 14.14 -0.80
N ASN A 92 12.34 13.61 -0.46
CA ASN A 92 12.51 12.46 0.43
C ASN A 92 12.22 12.84 1.89
N ILE A 93 10.99 13.27 2.17
CA ILE A 93 10.53 13.58 3.52
C ILE A 93 9.92 12.33 4.19
N GLN A 94 9.71 12.42 5.50
CA GLN A 94 9.06 11.36 6.27
C GLN A 94 7.79 10.84 5.58
N LYS A 95 7.55 9.52 5.61
CA LYS A 95 6.43 8.78 5.00
C LYS A 95 6.53 8.56 3.49
N THR A 96 7.39 9.26 2.76
CA THR A 96 7.49 9.05 1.31
C THR A 96 8.14 7.72 0.97
N ILE A 97 7.70 7.13 -0.16
CA ILE A 97 8.31 5.96 -0.77
C ILE A 97 9.13 6.39 -1.98
N SER A 98 10.35 5.86 -2.07
CA SER A 98 11.32 6.24 -3.09
C SER A 98 11.97 5.02 -3.72
N MET A 99 12.39 5.15 -4.99
CA MET A 99 13.09 4.09 -5.71
C MET A 99 14.54 3.98 -5.23
N ALA A 100 14.93 2.77 -4.81
CA ALA A 100 16.33 2.47 -4.57
C ALA A 100 17.08 2.27 -5.88
N ASN A 101 18.31 2.75 -5.94
CA ASN A 101 19.17 2.60 -7.11
C ASN A 101 20.65 2.54 -6.68
N SER A 102 21.53 2.13 -7.60
CA SER A 102 22.98 2.10 -7.44
C SER A 102 23.67 3.15 -8.32
N GLY A 103 22.97 4.19 -8.70
CA GLY A 103 23.39 5.26 -9.58
C GLY A 103 22.34 5.60 -10.63
N PRO A 104 22.62 6.49 -11.58
CA PRO A 104 21.65 6.95 -12.56
C PRO A 104 21.07 5.80 -13.41
N ASN A 105 19.74 5.77 -13.56
CA ASN A 105 19.00 4.81 -14.39
C ASN A 105 19.22 3.34 -14.01
N THR A 106 19.44 3.05 -12.73
CA THR A 106 19.63 1.68 -12.22
C THR A 106 18.51 1.20 -11.28
N GLY A 107 17.46 1.99 -11.10
CA GLY A 107 16.25 1.59 -10.36
C GLY A 107 15.57 0.40 -11.03
N THR A 108 15.17 -0.62 -10.27
CA THR A 108 14.51 -1.83 -10.77
C THR A 108 13.21 -2.13 -10.01
N CYS A 109 13.30 -2.85 -8.90
CA CYS A 109 12.16 -3.25 -8.07
C CYS A 109 12.32 -2.85 -6.60
N GLN A 110 13.53 -2.52 -6.16
CA GLN A 110 13.77 -2.15 -4.77
C GLN A 110 13.28 -0.73 -4.49
N PHE A 111 12.66 -0.57 -3.34
CA PHE A 111 12.17 0.71 -2.84
C PHE A 111 12.51 0.89 -1.36
N PHE A 112 12.40 2.11 -0.87
CA PHE A 112 12.49 2.38 0.56
C PHE A 112 11.41 3.37 1.00
N ILE A 113 11.04 3.31 2.29
CA ILE A 113 10.12 4.25 2.92
C ILE A 113 10.91 5.07 3.94
N ASN A 114 10.80 6.38 3.84
CA ASN A 114 11.51 7.33 4.70
C ASN A 114 10.87 7.37 6.09
N LEU A 115 11.66 7.08 7.14
CA LEU A 115 11.24 7.20 8.54
C LEU A 115 11.36 8.63 9.07
N VAL A 116 12.20 9.43 8.46
CA VAL A 116 12.45 10.84 8.76
C VAL A 116 12.67 11.62 7.46
N ASP A 117 12.86 12.94 7.57
CA ASP A 117 13.21 13.77 6.43
C ASP A 117 14.66 13.50 5.98
N ASN A 118 14.82 12.90 4.81
CA ASN A 118 16.09 12.54 4.19
C ASN A 118 16.35 13.38 2.94
N THR A 119 16.10 14.69 3.00
CA THR A 119 16.13 15.58 1.83
C THR A 119 17.47 15.64 1.11
N TYR A 120 18.56 15.19 1.72
CA TYR A 120 19.87 15.02 1.06
C TYR A 120 19.89 13.91 0.00
N LEU A 121 18.82 13.09 -0.08
CA LEU A 121 18.60 12.09 -1.14
C LEU A 121 17.91 12.66 -2.37
N ASP A 122 17.46 13.90 -2.34
CA ASP A 122 16.81 14.57 -3.46
C ASP A 122 17.81 14.86 -4.58
N PHE A 123 17.33 14.82 -5.82
CA PHE A 123 18.17 15.01 -7.00
C PHE A 123 18.75 16.43 -7.11
N ASP A 124 18.08 17.42 -6.51
CA ASP A 124 18.38 18.84 -6.56
C ASP A 124 19.00 19.40 -5.28
N LYS A 125 19.33 18.55 -4.30
CA LYS A 125 19.93 18.94 -3.02
C LYS A 125 21.39 18.49 -2.88
N PRO A 126 22.23 19.28 -2.17
CA PRO A 126 23.56 18.80 -1.78
C PRO A 126 23.47 17.52 -0.94
N PRO A 127 24.41 16.60 -1.09
CA PRO A 127 25.68 16.67 -1.85
C PRO A 127 25.57 16.33 -3.34
N PHE A 128 24.37 16.16 -3.92
CA PHE A 128 24.10 15.80 -5.31
C PHE A 128 24.62 14.41 -5.75
N THR A 129 25.06 13.60 -4.79
CA THR A 129 25.64 12.26 -5.04
C THR A 129 24.59 11.14 -4.97
N SER A 130 23.48 11.42 -4.30
CA SER A 130 22.34 10.50 -4.21
C SER A 130 21.15 11.13 -4.89
N LYS A 131 20.42 10.35 -5.69
CA LYS A 131 19.25 10.83 -6.45
C LYS A 131 18.24 9.72 -6.48
N HIS A 132 17.31 9.77 -5.51
CA HIS A 132 16.30 8.72 -5.36
C HIS A 132 14.93 9.28 -5.72
N PRO A 133 14.29 8.77 -6.81
CA PRO A 133 12.97 9.21 -7.25
C PRO A 133 11.90 8.93 -6.18
N VAL A 134 11.23 9.98 -5.70
CA VAL A 134 10.07 9.87 -4.80
C VAL A 134 8.84 9.63 -5.66
N PHE A 135 8.14 8.51 -5.45
CA PHE A 135 7.01 8.14 -6.30
C PHE A 135 5.68 7.90 -5.57
N GLY A 136 5.64 8.17 -4.26
CA GLY A 136 4.41 8.07 -3.45
C GLY A 136 4.62 8.43 -1.99
N ILE A 137 3.57 8.25 -1.20
CA ILE A 137 3.56 8.55 0.23
C ILE A 137 2.68 7.55 1.00
N THR A 138 3.09 7.20 2.22
CA THR A 138 2.27 6.39 3.13
C THR A 138 1.11 7.23 3.68
N VAL A 139 -0.12 6.83 3.37
CA VAL A 139 -1.36 7.53 3.75
C VAL A 139 -2.10 6.89 4.93
N SER A 140 -1.80 5.63 5.24
CA SER A 140 -2.37 4.92 6.39
C SER A 140 -1.39 3.90 6.94
N GLY A 141 -1.45 3.63 8.25
CA GLY A 141 -0.61 2.62 8.91
C GLY A 141 0.86 3.00 9.04
N PHE A 142 1.22 4.29 9.04
CA PHE A 142 2.63 4.69 9.17
C PHE A 142 3.25 4.26 10.50
N ASN A 143 2.48 4.11 11.56
CA ASN A 143 2.93 3.51 12.82
C ASN A 143 3.49 2.09 12.64
N ILE A 144 2.95 1.29 11.71
CA ILE A 144 3.49 -0.04 11.36
C ILE A 144 4.86 0.11 10.67
N VAL A 145 5.02 1.11 9.80
CA VAL A 145 6.31 1.42 9.17
C VAL A 145 7.35 1.85 10.22
N GLU A 146 6.94 2.63 11.23
CA GLU A 146 7.80 3.00 12.37
C GLU A 146 8.17 1.79 13.22
N ASP A 147 7.21 0.90 13.54
CA ASP A 147 7.47 -0.35 14.28
C ASP A 147 8.48 -1.25 13.53
N ILE A 148 8.36 -1.34 12.19
CA ILE A 148 9.36 -2.01 11.35
C ILE A 148 10.71 -1.30 11.44
N GLY A 149 10.72 0.03 11.47
CA GLY A 149 11.94 0.84 11.63
C GLY A 149 12.67 0.64 12.96
N ASP A 150 11.98 0.11 13.96
CA ASP A 150 12.49 -0.11 15.31
C ASP A 150 12.94 -1.56 15.57
N VAL A 151 12.86 -2.48 14.58
CA VAL A 151 13.30 -3.86 14.73
C VAL A 151 14.82 -3.93 14.95
N GLN A 152 15.24 -4.96 15.68
CA GLN A 152 16.67 -5.22 15.86
C GLN A 152 17.30 -5.74 14.56
N THR A 153 18.43 -5.17 14.18
CA THR A 153 19.18 -5.52 12.97
C THR A 153 20.59 -6.00 13.30
N ASN A 154 21.18 -6.75 12.38
CA ASN A 154 22.58 -7.15 12.43
C ASN A 154 23.51 -6.01 11.91
N PHE A 155 24.82 -6.27 11.87
CA PHE A 155 25.82 -5.29 11.42
C PHE A 155 25.71 -4.88 9.93
N ASN A 156 24.88 -5.58 9.13
CA ASN A 156 24.56 -5.25 7.75
C ASN A 156 23.19 -4.59 7.62
N ASP A 157 22.61 -4.07 8.70
CA ASP A 157 21.28 -3.46 8.77
C ASP A 157 20.13 -4.43 8.42
N LYS A 158 20.36 -5.75 8.32
CA LYS A 158 19.31 -6.74 8.07
C LYS A 158 18.60 -7.10 9.38
N PRO A 159 17.27 -7.07 9.43
CA PRO A 159 16.51 -7.55 10.59
C PRO A 159 16.90 -8.98 11.00
N TYR A 160 17.03 -9.25 12.31
CA TYR A 160 17.28 -10.61 12.81
C TYR A 160 16.08 -11.53 12.59
N ILE A 161 14.87 -10.97 12.62
CA ILE A 161 13.62 -11.67 12.26
C ILE A 161 13.12 -11.01 10.99
N ASP A 162 12.91 -11.79 9.95
CA ASP A 162 12.51 -11.26 8.65
C ASP A 162 11.17 -10.52 8.76
N VAL A 163 11.13 -9.29 8.26
CA VAL A 163 9.92 -8.51 8.07
C VAL A 163 9.41 -8.83 6.67
N ILE A 164 8.32 -9.59 6.61
CA ILE A 164 7.81 -10.18 5.38
C ILE A 164 6.63 -9.37 4.86
N MET A 165 6.63 -9.05 3.58
CA MET A 165 5.46 -8.60 2.83
C MET A 165 4.65 -9.84 2.44
N ASP A 166 3.64 -10.21 3.23
CA ASP A 166 2.78 -11.36 2.94
C ASP A 166 2.09 -11.19 1.59
N SER A 167 1.66 -9.98 1.30
CA SER A 167 1.18 -9.61 -0.03
C SER A 167 1.16 -8.09 -0.23
N VAL A 168 1.28 -7.65 -1.49
CA VAL A 168 1.14 -6.24 -1.89
C VAL A 168 0.07 -6.13 -2.96
N ARG A 169 -0.94 -5.26 -2.78
CA ARG A 169 -2.12 -5.21 -3.66
C ARG A 169 -2.52 -3.78 -4.02
N ILE A 170 -2.91 -3.59 -5.28
CA ILE A 170 -3.54 -2.34 -5.72
C ILE A 170 -4.92 -2.25 -5.10
N VAL A 171 -5.22 -1.11 -4.49
CA VAL A 171 -6.58 -0.81 -4.01
C VAL A 171 -7.44 -0.48 -5.22
N THR A 172 -8.28 -1.42 -5.59
CA THR A 172 -9.34 -1.14 -6.56
C THR A 172 -10.43 -0.35 -5.84
N ASN A 173 -10.42 0.99 -6.00
CA ASN A 173 -11.64 1.74 -5.74
C ASN A 173 -12.67 1.24 -6.77
N GLN A 174 -13.44 0.24 -6.40
CA GLN A 174 -14.65 -0.06 -7.13
C GLN A 174 -15.54 1.19 -6.97
N THR A 175 -15.45 2.13 -7.90
CA THR A 175 -16.61 2.97 -8.19
C THR A 175 -17.66 1.98 -8.65
N ASN A 176 -18.47 1.51 -7.71
CA ASN A 176 -19.67 0.75 -8.00
C ASN A 176 -20.57 1.64 -8.87
N THR A 177 -20.33 1.65 -10.17
CA THR A 177 -21.37 1.87 -11.19
C THR A 177 -22.07 0.56 -11.53
N ASP A 178 -21.81 -0.48 -10.77
CA ASP A 178 -22.69 -1.62 -10.72
C ASP A 178 -23.92 -1.18 -9.95
N PHE A 179 -25.02 -1.11 -10.67
CA PHE A 179 -26.38 -1.07 -10.13
C PHE A 179 -26.40 -1.83 -8.81
N ILE A 180 -27.01 -1.22 -7.80
CA ILE A 180 -27.23 -1.78 -6.48
C ILE A 180 -27.73 -3.24 -6.64
N ASN A 181 -26.81 -4.18 -6.84
CA ASN A 181 -26.99 -5.48 -6.27
C ASN A 181 -26.74 -5.24 -4.77
N ILE A 182 -27.83 -5.00 -4.08
CA ILE A 182 -27.89 -5.28 -2.65
C ILE A 182 -27.62 -6.77 -2.57
N GLU A 183 -26.36 -7.18 -2.61
CA GLU A 183 -25.99 -8.45 -2.00
C GLU A 183 -26.36 -8.25 -0.55
N ASN A 184 -27.51 -8.79 -0.21
CA ASN A 184 -27.92 -9.01 1.15
C ASN A 184 -26.79 -9.79 1.80
N LYS A 185 -25.86 -9.05 2.48
CA LYS A 185 -24.95 -9.72 3.39
C LYS A 185 -25.86 -10.51 4.32
N PRO A 186 -25.78 -11.83 4.32
CA PRO A 186 -26.70 -12.64 5.13
C PRO A 186 -26.60 -12.17 6.57
N ASN A 187 -27.73 -11.77 7.15
CA ASN A 187 -27.77 -11.36 8.54
C ASN A 187 -27.58 -12.59 9.42
N LEU A 188 -26.76 -12.46 10.45
CA LEU A 188 -26.60 -13.51 11.44
C LEU A 188 -27.91 -13.66 12.22
N VAL A 189 -28.56 -14.80 12.08
CA VAL A 189 -29.84 -15.10 12.72
C VAL A 189 -29.62 -15.79 14.04
N LYS A 190 -28.64 -16.69 14.15
CA LYS A 190 -28.48 -17.55 15.32
C LYS A 190 -27.03 -17.99 15.50
N ILE A 191 -26.60 -18.14 16.76
CA ILE A 191 -25.34 -18.78 17.13
C ILE A 191 -25.67 -19.99 17.98
N VAL A 192 -25.11 -21.15 17.62
CA VAL A 192 -25.27 -22.39 18.40
C VAL A 192 -23.91 -23.03 18.69
N ASP A 193 -23.84 -23.84 19.73
CA ASP A 193 -22.71 -24.70 20.00
C ASP A 193 -22.67 -25.91 19.03
N ILE A 194 -21.66 -26.76 19.15
CA ILE A 194 -21.49 -27.95 18.30
C ILE A 194 -22.60 -29.02 18.53
N LEU A 195 -23.42 -28.88 19.59
CA LEU A 195 -24.55 -29.74 19.91
C LEU A 195 -25.88 -29.10 19.47
N GLY A 196 -25.85 -27.93 18.81
CA GLY A 196 -27.04 -27.23 18.31
C GLY A 196 -27.77 -26.41 19.37
N ARG A 197 -27.22 -26.20 20.57
CA ARG A 197 -27.83 -25.43 21.64
C ARG A 197 -27.49 -23.93 21.43
N ASP A 198 -28.43 -23.04 21.75
CA ASP A 198 -28.23 -21.60 21.65
C ASP A 198 -27.01 -21.16 22.46
N SER A 199 -26.20 -20.31 21.83
CA SER A 199 -24.96 -19.83 22.40
C SER A 199 -24.74 -18.35 22.06
N TYR A 200 -23.66 -17.76 22.57
CA TYR A 200 -23.19 -16.40 22.28
C TYR A 200 -21.71 -16.43 21.99
N PRO A 201 -21.13 -15.39 21.34
CA PRO A 201 -19.73 -15.35 20.99
C PRO A 201 -18.81 -15.60 22.19
N GLN A 202 -17.95 -16.61 22.10
CA GLN A 202 -16.97 -16.99 23.14
C GLN A 202 -15.63 -17.29 22.49
N LYS A 203 -14.53 -16.91 23.16
CA LYS A 203 -13.17 -17.18 22.68
C LYS A 203 -12.81 -18.65 22.85
N ASN A 204 -12.03 -19.16 21.90
CA ASN A 204 -11.46 -20.51 21.91
C ASN A 204 -12.48 -21.67 21.93
N ILE A 205 -13.74 -21.39 21.65
CA ILE A 205 -14.79 -22.39 21.56
C ILE A 205 -15.33 -22.42 20.13
N PRO A 206 -15.45 -23.58 19.48
CA PRO A 206 -16.05 -23.70 18.15
C PRO A 206 -17.58 -23.47 18.26
N LEU A 207 -18.06 -22.48 17.51
CA LEU A 207 -19.45 -22.11 17.41
C LEU A 207 -19.94 -22.23 15.96
N ILE A 208 -21.24 -22.42 15.79
CA ILE A 208 -21.89 -22.46 14.48
C ILE A 208 -22.75 -21.21 14.35
N TYR A 209 -22.44 -20.41 13.32
CA TYR A 209 -23.15 -19.20 12.97
C TYR A 209 -24.12 -19.53 11.83
N ILE A 210 -25.40 -19.23 12.00
CA ILE A 210 -26.47 -19.49 11.04
C ILE A 210 -27.00 -18.15 10.54
N TYR A 211 -27.05 -17.99 9.23
CA TYR A 211 -27.46 -16.75 8.55
C TYR A 211 -28.85 -16.90 7.91
N ASP A 212 -29.53 -15.77 7.67
CA ASP A 212 -30.86 -15.72 7.03
C ASP A 212 -30.86 -16.26 5.58
N SER A 213 -29.72 -16.28 4.93
CA SER A 213 -29.52 -16.94 3.63
C SER A 213 -29.54 -18.46 3.67
N GLY A 214 -29.57 -19.07 4.87
CA GLY A 214 -29.38 -20.51 5.09
C GLY A 214 -27.90 -20.92 5.13
N GLU A 215 -26.96 -19.99 4.98
CA GLU A 215 -25.53 -20.26 5.14
C GLU A 215 -25.19 -20.59 6.59
N VAL A 216 -24.31 -21.57 6.77
CA VAL A 216 -23.84 -22.03 8.08
C VAL A 216 -22.31 -21.97 8.11
N ARG A 217 -21.73 -21.25 9.07
CA ARG A 217 -20.27 -21.11 9.24
C ARG A 217 -19.81 -21.63 10.60
N LYS A 218 -18.75 -22.43 10.62
CA LYS A 218 -18.04 -22.75 11.87
C LYS A 218 -17.02 -21.66 12.17
N VAL A 219 -17.11 -21.04 13.34
CA VAL A 219 -16.26 -19.93 13.78
C VAL A 219 -15.58 -20.29 15.10
N ILE A 220 -14.29 -19.99 15.22
CA ILE A 220 -13.54 -20.05 16.47
C ILE A 220 -12.94 -18.66 16.67
N LEU A 221 -13.44 -17.94 17.65
CA LEU A 221 -12.88 -16.63 18.03
C LEU A 221 -11.59 -16.86 18.82
N LYS A 222 -10.52 -16.19 18.44
CA LYS A 222 -9.22 -16.22 19.13
C LYS A 222 -9.10 -15.10 20.18
#